data_8f105e70e2eafca7f9d405ec5745b822
#
_entry.id   8f105e70e2eafca7f9d405ec5745b822
#
_cell.length_a   1.000
_cell.length_b   1.000
_cell.length_c   1.000
_cell.angle_alpha   90.00
_cell.angle_beta   90.00
_cell.angle_gamma   90.00
#
_symmetry.space_group_name_H-M   'P 1'
#
loop_
_entity.id
_entity.type
_entity.pdbx_description
1 polymer ?
#
loop_
_entity_poly.entity_id
_entity_poly.type
_entity_poly.pdbx_seq_one_letter_code
_entity_poly.pdbx_strand_id
1 'polypeptide(L)'
;IAFFFAGVPHIIYYSRHHMKQKRDKSPRPRFHIIFLIDPMTSESEYVTMKTSVLAAYPFFDDNAVDSARLLFGTEEPEVIVVDGSITLNGFLAAYKSDEDFLLDYREPIPEGKRNSTLTQIGARIIKRYGDTAEAYQKFRAEAERCDPPLDDGEIEQIWQSRRGFFE
;
A
#
# COMPACT_ATOMS: atom_id res chain seq x y z
N ILE A 1 -5.86 -1.55 6.07
CA ILE A 1 -6.02 -0.43 5.14
C ILE A 1 -5.71 0.90 5.81
N ALA A 2 -6.33 1.24 6.94
CA ALA A 2 -6.06 2.49 7.66
C ALA A 2 -4.55 2.75 7.90
N PHE A 3 -3.79 1.71 8.12
CA PHE A 3 -2.35 1.79 8.30
C PHE A 3 -1.60 2.31 7.05
N PHE A 4 -2.03 1.92 5.83
CA PHE A 4 -1.39 2.37 4.60
C PHE A 4 -1.54 3.88 4.34
N PHE A 5 -2.61 4.47 4.86
CA PHE A 5 -2.95 5.87 4.68
C PHE A 5 -2.93 6.65 6.00
N ALA A 6 -1.96 6.33 6.86
CA ALA A 6 -1.79 7.03 8.13
C ALA A 6 -1.58 8.54 7.89
N GLY A 7 -2.37 9.37 8.58
CA GLY A 7 -2.35 10.82 8.44
C GLY A 7 -3.24 11.39 7.32
N VAL A 8 -3.83 10.54 6.46
CA VAL A 8 -4.82 10.95 5.47
C VAL A 8 -6.22 10.70 6.03
N PRO A 9 -7.08 11.71 6.20
CA PRO A 9 -8.43 11.49 6.68
C PRO A 9 -9.25 10.72 5.65
N HIS A 10 -9.90 9.64 6.09
CA HIS A 10 -10.70 8.81 5.22
C HIS A 10 -11.79 8.06 5.96
N ILE A 11 -12.79 7.64 5.21
CA ILE A 11 -13.90 6.82 5.69
C ILE A 11 -13.83 5.48 4.98
N ILE A 12 -13.89 4.39 5.74
CA ILE A 12 -14.05 3.04 5.21
C ILE A 12 -15.45 2.57 5.56
N TYR A 13 -16.19 2.05 4.60
CA TYR A 13 -17.44 1.37 4.86
C TYR A 13 -17.53 0.05 4.10
N TYR A 14 -18.11 -0.95 4.76
CA TYR A 14 -18.25 -2.27 4.17
C TYR A 14 -19.41 -2.32 3.18
N SER A 15 -19.15 -2.96 2.02
CA SER A 15 -20.18 -3.10 0.99
C SER A 15 -21.23 -4.16 1.41
N ARG A 16 -22.42 -4.13 0.82
CA ARG A 16 -23.50 -5.12 1.01
C ARG A 16 -23.08 -6.58 0.77
N HIS A 17 -21.96 -6.79 0.08
CA HIS A 17 -21.39 -8.11 -0.20
C HIS A 17 -20.15 -8.42 0.64
N HIS A 18 -19.88 -7.63 1.69
CA HIS A 18 -18.78 -7.92 2.61
C HIS A 18 -18.96 -9.29 3.25
N MET A 19 -17.90 -10.12 3.20
CA MET A 19 -17.88 -11.49 3.72
C MET A 19 -19.02 -12.39 3.21
N LYS A 20 -19.61 -12.08 2.05
CA LYS A 20 -20.64 -12.88 1.39
C LYS A 20 -20.15 -13.39 0.05
N GLN A 21 -20.66 -14.54 -0.37
CA GLN A 21 -20.44 -15.05 -1.72
C GLN A 21 -21.05 -14.06 -2.74
N LYS A 22 -20.31 -13.79 -3.82
CA LYS A 22 -20.79 -12.97 -4.93
C LYS A 22 -20.47 -13.67 -6.24
N ARG A 23 -21.51 -14.20 -6.91
CA ARG A 23 -21.38 -15.04 -8.11
C ARG A 23 -20.47 -16.24 -7.80
N ASP A 24 -19.42 -16.43 -8.59
CA ASP A 24 -18.39 -17.47 -8.50
C ASP A 24 -17.28 -17.18 -7.47
N LYS A 25 -17.29 -15.94 -6.87
CA LYS A 25 -16.25 -15.52 -5.94
C LYS A 25 -16.63 -15.84 -4.50
N SER A 26 -15.74 -16.51 -3.78
CA SER A 26 -15.86 -16.84 -2.36
C SER A 26 -16.10 -15.62 -1.47
N PRO A 27 -16.65 -15.79 -0.26
CA PRO A 27 -16.72 -14.76 0.75
C PRO A 27 -15.34 -14.13 0.98
N ARG A 28 -15.27 -12.80 0.96
CA ARG A 28 -14.04 -12.03 1.20
C ARG A 28 -14.37 -10.62 1.65
N PRO A 29 -13.44 -9.91 2.27
CA PRO A 29 -13.61 -8.50 2.58
C PRO A 29 -13.91 -7.68 1.32
N ARG A 30 -14.97 -6.86 1.38
CA ARG A 30 -15.34 -5.90 0.33
C ARG A 30 -15.77 -4.61 0.99
N PHE A 31 -15.10 -3.54 0.65
CA PHE A 31 -15.28 -2.22 1.26
C PHE A 31 -15.06 -1.13 0.23
N HIS A 32 -15.49 0.06 0.57
CA HIS A 32 -15.18 1.30 -0.13
C HIS A 32 -14.37 2.20 0.79
N ILE A 33 -13.48 2.99 0.23
CA ILE A 33 -12.75 4.03 0.94
C ILE A 33 -13.08 5.36 0.28
N ILE A 34 -13.39 6.36 1.10
CA ILE A 34 -13.59 7.74 0.69
C ILE A 34 -12.48 8.57 1.30
N PHE A 35 -11.63 9.13 0.49
CA PHE A 35 -10.52 9.99 0.91
C PHE A 35 -10.87 11.47 0.82
N LEU A 36 -10.32 12.27 1.72
CA LEU A 36 -10.24 13.71 1.53
C LEU A 36 -9.17 14.00 0.47
N ILE A 37 -9.59 14.69 -0.58
CA ILE A 37 -8.71 15.13 -1.68
C ILE A 37 -8.73 16.64 -1.79
N ASP A 38 -7.72 17.20 -2.46
CA ASP A 38 -7.77 18.62 -2.86
C ASP A 38 -8.89 18.82 -3.90
N PRO A 39 -9.55 19.99 -3.92
CA PRO A 39 -10.56 20.26 -4.93
C PRO A 39 -10.00 20.12 -6.33
N MET A 40 -10.68 19.32 -7.16
CA MET A 40 -10.32 19.11 -8.55
C MET A 40 -11.48 19.50 -9.46
N THR A 41 -11.19 20.23 -10.53
CA THR A 41 -12.17 20.68 -11.54
C THR A 41 -11.99 19.95 -12.88
N SER A 42 -10.87 19.24 -13.04
CA SER A 42 -10.53 18.51 -14.26
C SER A 42 -10.73 16.99 -14.06
N GLU A 43 -11.49 16.36 -14.95
CA GLU A 43 -11.64 14.92 -15.01
C GLU A 43 -10.28 14.21 -15.21
N SER A 44 -9.42 14.77 -16.07
CA SER A 44 -8.10 14.19 -16.35
C SER A 44 -7.19 14.20 -15.11
N GLU A 45 -7.22 15.25 -14.31
CA GLU A 45 -6.47 15.30 -13.04
C GLU A 45 -6.98 14.27 -12.06
N TYR A 46 -8.30 14.11 -11.95
CA TYR A 46 -8.91 13.11 -11.08
C TYR A 46 -8.52 11.68 -11.50
N VAL A 47 -8.62 11.36 -12.80
CA VAL A 47 -8.22 10.05 -13.34
C VAL A 47 -6.73 9.80 -13.12
N THR A 48 -5.88 10.80 -13.33
CA THR A 48 -4.43 10.71 -13.08
C THR A 48 -4.14 10.41 -11.62
N MET A 49 -4.78 11.13 -10.69
CA MET A 49 -4.63 10.88 -9.26
C MET A 49 -5.06 9.45 -8.89
N LYS A 50 -6.23 8.99 -9.36
CA LYS A 50 -6.69 7.62 -9.10
C LYS A 50 -5.77 6.56 -9.70
N THR A 51 -5.24 6.79 -10.89
CA THR A 51 -4.26 5.89 -11.53
C THR A 51 -2.97 5.81 -10.68
N SER A 52 -2.52 6.93 -10.12
CA SER A 52 -1.37 6.95 -9.21
C SER A 52 -1.65 6.16 -7.92
N VAL A 53 -2.87 6.24 -7.38
CA VAL A 53 -3.28 5.40 -6.23
C VAL A 53 -3.22 3.93 -6.58
N LEU A 54 -3.71 3.52 -7.76
CA LEU A 54 -3.68 2.12 -8.18
C LEU A 54 -2.26 1.61 -8.41
N ALA A 55 -1.40 2.43 -9.00
CA ALA A 55 0.01 2.10 -9.20
C ALA A 55 0.72 1.91 -7.86
N ALA A 56 0.43 2.78 -6.88
CA ALA A 56 1.00 2.69 -5.54
C ALA A 56 0.41 1.55 -4.69
N TYR A 57 -0.86 1.22 -4.91
CA TYR A 57 -1.62 0.26 -4.08
C TYR A 57 -2.46 -0.69 -4.96
N PRO A 58 -1.83 -1.70 -5.58
CA PRO A 58 -2.46 -2.57 -6.58
C PRO A 58 -3.56 -3.50 -6.02
N PHE A 59 -3.83 -3.48 -4.71
CA PHE A 59 -4.94 -4.21 -4.11
C PHE A 59 -6.31 -3.52 -4.30
N PHE A 60 -6.35 -2.28 -4.82
CA PHE A 60 -7.60 -1.62 -5.16
C PHE A 60 -8.17 -2.15 -6.48
N ASP A 61 -9.49 -1.97 -6.67
CA ASP A 61 -10.18 -2.34 -7.90
C ASP A 61 -9.79 -1.37 -9.04
N ASP A 62 -9.13 -1.90 -10.06
CA ASP A 62 -8.66 -1.18 -11.26
C ASP A 62 -9.80 -0.64 -12.14
N ASN A 63 -11.03 -1.16 -11.97
CA ASN A 63 -12.20 -0.68 -12.70
C ASN A 63 -12.81 0.60 -12.11
N ALA A 64 -12.24 1.19 -11.07
CA ALA A 64 -12.83 2.29 -10.32
C ALA A 64 -12.16 3.65 -10.57
N VAL A 65 -11.65 3.90 -11.77
CA VAL A 65 -10.90 5.13 -12.09
C VAL A 65 -11.74 6.28 -12.64
N ASP A 66 -12.97 6.02 -13.08
CA ASP A 66 -13.84 7.07 -13.64
C ASP A 66 -14.28 8.10 -12.59
N SER A 67 -14.51 9.35 -13.00
CA SER A 67 -14.91 10.47 -12.14
C SER A 67 -16.39 10.48 -11.78
N ALA A 68 -17.21 9.77 -12.54
CA ALA A 68 -18.67 9.81 -12.46
C ALA A 68 -19.29 8.51 -11.90
N ARG A 69 -18.54 7.74 -11.13
CA ARG A 69 -18.99 6.44 -10.65
C ARG A 69 -20.04 6.55 -9.55
N LEU A 70 -21.17 5.88 -9.74
CA LEU A 70 -22.16 5.68 -8.68
C LEU A 70 -21.68 4.61 -7.71
N LEU A 71 -21.73 4.96 -6.42
CA LEU A 71 -21.55 4.02 -5.33
C LEU A 71 -22.92 3.66 -4.76
N PHE A 72 -23.24 2.36 -4.77
CA PHE A 72 -24.45 1.88 -4.12
C PHE A 72 -24.21 1.80 -2.63
N GLY A 73 -25.07 2.42 -1.86
CA GLY A 73 -25.10 2.32 -0.41
C GLY A 73 -25.47 0.91 0.07
N THR A 74 -25.38 0.72 1.35
CA THR A 74 -25.87 -0.45 2.08
C THR A 74 -26.70 0.03 3.26
N GLU A 75 -27.70 -0.74 3.65
CA GLU A 75 -28.44 -0.50 4.89
C GLU A 75 -27.53 -0.79 6.08
N GLU A 76 -27.54 0.08 7.07
CA GLU A 76 -26.76 -0.05 8.31
C GLU A 76 -25.27 -0.39 8.06
N PRO A 77 -24.52 0.46 7.34
CA PRO A 77 -23.12 0.18 7.06
C PRO A 77 -22.28 0.24 8.33
N GLU A 78 -21.41 -0.74 8.50
CA GLU A 78 -20.30 -0.58 9.44
C GLU A 78 -19.31 0.43 8.84
N VAL A 79 -19.06 1.52 9.56
CA VAL A 79 -18.26 2.65 9.11
C VAL A 79 -17.08 2.85 10.05
N ILE A 80 -15.90 2.95 9.49
CA ILE A 80 -14.67 3.30 10.20
C ILE A 80 -14.25 4.68 9.73
N VAL A 81 -14.10 5.62 10.65
CA VAL A 81 -13.59 6.96 10.37
C VAL A 81 -12.15 7.03 10.84
N VAL A 82 -11.27 7.46 9.97
CA VAL A 82 -9.85 7.66 10.27
C VAL A 82 -9.53 9.14 10.12
N ASP A 83 -9.05 9.74 11.19
CA ASP A 83 -8.65 11.14 11.22
C ASP A 83 -7.27 11.35 10.60
N GLY A 84 -7.03 12.56 10.11
CA GLY A 84 -5.75 12.94 9.55
C GLY A 84 -5.70 14.41 9.23
N SER A 85 -4.54 14.89 8.79
CA SER A 85 -4.27 16.31 8.53
C SER A 85 -3.75 16.60 7.12
N ILE A 86 -3.53 15.58 6.30
CA ILE A 86 -3.01 15.73 4.94
C ILE A 86 -4.00 15.12 3.94
N THR A 87 -4.25 15.82 2.83
CA THR A 87 -5.07 15.30 1.75
C THR A 87 -4.39 14.12 1.06
N LEU A 88 -5.16 13.28 0.37
CA LEU A 88 -4.60 12.19 -0.43
C LEU A 88 -3.60 12.72 -1.48
N ASN A 89 -3.85 13.87 -2.08
CA ASN A 89 -2.93 14.52 -3.03
C ASN A 89 -1.59 14.85 -2.37
N GLY A 90 -1.61 15.49 -1.20
CA GLY A 90 -0.40 15.80 -0.43
C GLY A 90 0.36 14.53 -0.03
N PHE A 91 -0.37 13.49 0.37
CA PHE A 91 0.21 12.19 0.69
C PHE A 91 0.89 11.54 -0.53
N LEU A 92 0.22 11.52 -1.69
CA LEU A 92 0.78 10.96 -2.93
C LEU A 92 1.97 11.76 -3.44
N ALA A 93 1.95 13.09 -3.29
CA ALA A 93 3.08 13.94 -3.66
C ALA A 93 4.33 13.65 -2.82
N ALA A 94 4.14 13.30 -1.55
CA ALA A 94 5.21 12.87 -0.67
C ALA A 94 5.58 11.37 -0.83
N TYR A 95 4.78 10.64 -1.59
CA TYR A 95 4.98 9.22 -1.80
C TYR A 95 6.07 9.00 -2.87
N LYS A 96 7.18 8.40 -2.48
CA LYS A 96 8.23 8.04 -3.43
C LYS A 96 7.76 6.86 -4.29
N SER A 97 7.95 6.97 -5.60
CA SER A 97 7.74 5.85 -6.52
C SER A 97 8.68 4.69 -6.16
N ASP A 98 8.40 3.48 -6.68
CA ASP A 98 9.32 2.35 -6.48
C ASP A 98 10.73 2.68 -7.02
N GLU A 99 10.78 3.37 -8.17
CA GLU A 99 12.04 3.78 -8.77
C GLU A 99 12.76 4.81 -7.88
N ASP A 100 12.05 5.82 -7.37
CA ASP A 100 12.62 6.81 -6.45
C ASP A 100 13.02 6.18 -5.12
N PHE A 101 12.22 5.21 -4.65
CA PHE A 101 12.53 4.45 -3.45
C PHE A 101 13.78 3.59 -3.62
N LEU A 102 13.93 2.93 -4.77
CA LEU A 102 15.12 2.14 -5.11
C LEU A 102 16.33 3.05 -5.41
N LEU A 103 16.10 4.27 -5.92
CA LEU A 103 17.15 5.26 -6.15
C LEU A 103 17.85 5.73 -4.86
N ASP A 104 17.11 5.90 -3.78
CA ASP A 104 17.68 6.25 -2.46
C ASP A 104 18.64 5.15 -1.93
N TYR A 105 18.58 3.94 -2.48
CA TYR A 105 19.33 2.77 -2.06
C TYR A 105 20.18 2.15 -3.20
N ARG A 106 20.56 2.94 -4.21
CA ARG A 106 21.40 2.44 -5.34
C ARG A 106 22.82 2.09 -4.93
N GLU A 107 23.33 2.68 -3.87
CA GLU A 107 24.64 2.35 -3.32
C GLU A 107 24.61 0.94 -2.71
N PRO A 108 25.74 0.20 -2.78
CA PRO A 108 25.88 -1.03 -2.04
C PRO A 108 25.61 -0.79 -0.55
N ILE A 109 24.94 -1.74 0.10
CA ILE A 109 24.63 -1.65 1.53
C ILE A 109 25.83 -2.20 2.31
N PRO A 110 26.62 -1.35 2.97
CA PRO A 110 27.87 -1.79 3.60
C PRO A 110 27.62 -2.61 4.86
N GLU A 111 28.61 -3.41 5.23
CA GLU A 111 28.65 -4.11 6.50
C GLU A 111 28.37 -3.15 7.68
N GLY A 112 27.65 -3.62 8.68
CA GLY A 112 27.21 -2.81 9.82
C GLY A 112 25.92 -1.99 9.59
N LYS A 113 25.52 -1.74 8.33
CA LYS A 113 24.23 -1.10 8.01
C LYS A 113 23.22 -2.08 7.37
N ARG A 114 23.64 -3.28 6.97
CA ARG A 114 22.81 -4.24 6.24
C ARG A 114 21.49 -4.52 6.94
N ASN A 115 21.52 -4.94 8.18
CA ASN A 115 20.30 -5.28 8.93
C ASN A 115 19.35 -4.08 9.10
N SER A 116 19.86 -2.91 9.51
CA SER A 116 19.01 -1.72 9.69
C SER A 116 18.41 -1.23 8.38
N THR A 117 19.18 -1.22 7.30
CA THR A 117 18.71 -0.79 5.98
C THR A 117 17.68 -1.76 5.41
N LEU A 118 17.96 -3.07 5.42
CA LEU A 118 17.02 -4.09 4.95
C LEU A 118 15.75 -4.14 5.81
N THR A 119 15.87 -3.90 7.10
CA THR A 119 14.72 -3.75 7.99
C THR A 119 13.78 -2.62 7.55
N GLN A 120 14.34 -1.47 7.18
CA GLN A 120 13.55 -0.33 6.67
C GLN A 120 12.94 -0.63 5.30
N ILE A 121 13.72 -1.23 4.40
CA ILE A 121 13.27 -1.65 3.07
C ILE A 121 12.13 -2.66 3.21
N GLY A 122 12.32 -3.72 4.00
CA GLY A 122 11.29 -4.74 4.23
C GLY A 122 10.00 -4.18 4.80
N ALA A 123 10.09 -3.26 5.77
CA ALA A 123 8.91 -2.59 6.31
C ALA A 123 8.15 -1.78 5.26
N ARG A 124 8.85 -1.09 4.35
CA ARG A 124 8.24 -0.33 3.25
C ARG A 124 7.61 -1.24 2.20
N ILE A 125 8.30 -2.33 1.85
CA ILE A 125 7.79 -3.32 0.89
C ILE A 125 6.52 -3.98 1.45
N ILE A 126 6.52 -4.45 2.70
CA ILE A 126 5.34 -5.04 3.33
C ILE A 126 4.21 -4.02 3.42
N LYS A 127 4.51 -2.77 3.77
CA LYS A 127 3.53 -1.69 3.81
C LYS A 127 2.85 -1.48 2.46
N ARG A 128 3.57 -1.63 1.36
CA ARG A 128 3.07 -1.40 0.00
C ARG A 128 2.39 -2.60 -0.62
N TYR A 129 2.99 -3.78 -0.51
CA TYR A 129 2.58 -4.99 -1.22
C TYR A 129 1.89 -6.01 -0.31
N GLY A 130 1.82 -5.73 1.00
CA GLY A 130 1.39 -6.72 1.98
C GLY A 130 2.42 -7.83 2.18
N ASP A 131 2.08 -8.83 3.00
CA ASP A 131 2.89 -10.03 3.17
C ASP A 131 2.57 -11.03 2.03
N THR A 132 3.20 -10.84 0.90
CA THR A 132 2.99 -11.64 -0.32
C THR A 132 4.30 -12.23 -0.82
N ALA A 133 4.21 -13.27 -1.65
CA ALA A 133 5.39 -13.86 -2.31
C ALA A 133 6.11 -12.82 -3.21
N GLU A 134 5.35 -11.93 -3.87
CA GLU A 134 5.92 -10.85 -4.68
C GLU A 134 6.70 -9.86 -3.81
N ALA A 135 6.16 -9.47 -2.65
CA ALA A 135 6.84 -8.60 -1.70
C ALA A 135 8.16 -9.22 -1.23
N TYR A 136 8.16 -10.51 -0.91
CA TYR A 136 9.37 -11.22 -0.51
C TYR A 136 10.42 -11.28 -1.63
N GLN A 137 10.02 -11.50 -2.89
CA GLN A 137 10.94 -11.48 -4.02
C GLN A 137 11.59 -10.11 -4.21
N LYS A 138 10.81 -9.02 -4.09
CA LYS A 138 11.35 -7.65 -4.12
C LYS A 138 12.33 -7.40 -2.98
N PHE A 139 12.02 -7.87 -1.79
CA PHE A 139 12.91 -7.75 -0.64
C PHE A 139 14.23 -8.51 -0.86
N ARG A 140 14.18 -9.72 -1.40
CA ARG A 140 15.40 -10.49 -1.74
C ARG A 140 16.26 -9.77 -2.76
N ALA A 141 15.69 -9.21 -3.81
CA ALA A 141 16.41 -8.43 -4.80
C ALA A 141 17.16 -7.23 -4.18
N GLU A 142 16.56 -6.57 -3.18
CA GLU A 142 17.25 -5.52 -2.43
C GLU A 142 18.37 -6.06 -1.53
N ALA A 143 18.22 -7.26 -0.96
CA ALA A 143 19.24 -7.90 -0.13
C ALA A 143 20.50 -8.29 -0.93
N GLU A 144 20.39 -8.54 -2.25
CA GLU A 144 21.52 -8.81 -3.14
C GLU A 144 22.50 -7.63 -3.24
N ARG A 145 22.10 -6.44 -2.84
CA ARG A 145 22.92 -5.23 -2.80
C ARG A 145 23.84 -5.12 -1.58
N CYS A 146 23.73 -6.05 -0.65
CA CYS A 146 24.60 -6.06 0.54
C CYS A 146 26.03 -6.43 0.17
N ASP A 147 26.98 -5.66 0.70
CA ASP A 147 28.41 -5.91 0.54
C ASP A 147 29.08 -5.93 1.93
N PRO A 148 29.62 -7.09 2.38
CA PRO A 148 29.49 -8.43 1.79
C PRO A 148 28.04 -8.95 1.80
N PRO A 149 27.71 -9.91 0.90
CA PRO A 149 26.37 -10.49 0.83
C PRO A 149 25.92 -11.11 2.14
N LEU A 150 24.60 -11.12 2.37
CA LEU A 150 23.98 -11.87 3.46
C LEU A 150 23.67 -13.30 3.02
N ASP A 151 23.67 -14.23 3.95
CA ASP A 151 23.16 -15.57 3.68
C ASP A 151 21.63 -15.61 3.67
N ASP A 152 21.07 -16.69 3.09
CA ASP A 152 19.62 -16.85 2.98
C ASP A 152 18.92 -16.89 4.36
N GLY A 153 19.59 -17.40 5.38
CA GLY A 153 19.04 -17.45 6.75
C GLY A 153 18.93 -16.08 7.39
N GLU A 154 19.94 -15.22 7.20
CA GLU A 154 19.92 -13.83 7.68
C GLU A 154 18.83 -13.02 6.96
N ILE A 155 18.69 -13.20 5.63
CA ILE A 155 17.66 -12.53 4.82
C ILE A 155 16.27 -12.93 5.33
N GLU A 156 16.03 -14.23 5.51
CA GLU A 156 14.77 -14.76 6.01
C GLU A 156 14.45 -14.24 7.42
N GLN A 157 15.43 -14.20 8.31
CA GLN A 157 15.28 -13.70 9.68
C GLN A 157 14.86 -12.24 9.70
N ILE A 158 15.48 -11.39 8.87
CA ILE A 158 15.11 -9.99 8.74
C ILE A 158 13.66 -9.86 8.23
N TRP A 159 13.29 -10.62 7.22
CA TRP A 159 11.94 -10.62 6.67
C TRP A 159 10.90 -11.03 7.71
N GLN A 160 11.09 -12.16 8.37
CA GLN A 160 10.17 -12.67 9.40
C GLN A 160 9.99 -11.68 10.57
N SER A 161 11.08 -11.01 10.98
CA SER A 161 10.99 -9.98 12.02
C SER A 161 10.10 -8.79 11.64
N ARG A 162 9.84 -8.57 10.34
CA ARG A 162 8.96 -7.50 9.85
C ARG A 162 7.52 -7.96 9.73
N ARG A 163 7.27 -9.21 9.37
CA ARG A 163 5.92 -9.78 9.31
C ARG A 163 5.19 -9.63 10.65
N GLY A 164 5.83 -9.99 11.75
CA GLY A 164 5.24 -9.91 13.08
C GLY A 164 4.90 -8.50 13.60
N PHE A 165 5.28 -7.44 12.87
CA PHE A 165 4.85 -6.06 13.18
C PHE A 165 3.53 -5.65 12.50
N PHE A 166 3.03 -6.46 11.56
CA PHE A 166 1.87 -6.15 10.73
C PHE A 166 0.72 -7.15 10.93
N GLU A 167 0.88 -8.13 11.80
CA GLU A 167 -0.17 -9.00 12.33
C GLU A 167 -0.88 -8.32 13.52
#